data_3a58d3134a0ad0c7c9f2c4ea47380f61
#
_entry.id   3a58d3134a0ad0c7c9f2c4ea47380f61
#
_cell.length_a   1.000
_cell.length_b   1.000
_cell.length_c   1.000
_cell.angle_alpha   90.00
_cell.angle_beta   90.00
_cell.angle_gamma   90.00
#
_symmetry.space_group_name_H-M   'P 1'
#
loop_
_entity.id
_entity.type
_entity.pdbx_description
1 polymer ?
#
loop_
_entity_poly.entity_id
_entity_poly.type
_entity_poly.pdbx_seq_one_letter_code
_entity_poly.pdbx_strand_id
1 'polypeptide(L)'
;MTSNQPLLGVNIDHIATLRQARGVAYPDPVAGALICEQAGADGITLHLREDRRHIQDDDVYRLAKVITTRMNLEMAVTDEMVAIACDVKPAWVCFVPEKRQELTTEGGLDVIGNQHKIARAIQQLHQVGTQVSLFIDPELAQIDKSIALEADAIELHTGAYADYCLQHDQVKISHEITRIKTAVTHAHQAKASLLVNAGHGLTRDNVAPIADIDGIHELNIGHAIIADSVFMGLSEAVSA
;
A
#
# COMPACT_ATOMS: atom_id res chain seq x y z
N MET A 1 1.66 2.79 28.82
CA MET A 1 1.22 3.15 27.46
C MET A 1 1.72 2.03 26.56
N THR A 2 0.86 1.14 26.12
CA THR A 2 1.23 0.14 25.12
C THR A 2 1.50 0.90 23.82
N SER A 3 2.75 0.96 23.37
CA SER A 3 3.07 1.41 22.02
C SER A 3 2.29 0.51 21.07
N ASN A 4 1.27 1.06 20.45
CA ASN A 4 0.54 0.35 19.41
C ASN A 4 1.46 0.36 18.20
N GLN A 5 2.26 -0.70 18.03
CA GLN A 5 3.10 -0.83 16.85
C GLN A 5 2.18 -0.91 15.63
N PRO A 6 2.51 -0.24 14.52
CA PRO A 6 1.74 -0.36 13.29
C PRO A 6 1.76 -1.80 12.80
N LEU A 7 0.69 -2.19 12.12
CA LEU A 7 0.61 -3.48 11.44
C LEU A 7 1.58 -3.53 10.25
N LEU A 8 1.98 -4.73 9.84
CA LEU A 8 2.84 -4.95 8.68
C LEU A 8 2.05 -5.56 7.51
N GLY A 9 1.85 -4.77 6.46
CA GLY A 9 1.44 -5.23 5.15
C GLY A 9 2.67 -5.55 4.29
N VAL A 10 2.78 -6.79 3.81
CA VAL A 10 3.89 -7.22 2.95
C VAL A 10 3.45 -7.22 1.50
N ASN A 11 4.04 -6.33 0.67
CA ASN A 11 3.80 -6.34 -0.77
C ASN A 11 4.68 -7.40 -1.46
N ILE A 12 4.04 -8.32 -2.18
CA ILE A 12 4.67 -9.49 -2.81
C ILE A 12 4.96 -9.33 -4.31
N ASP A 13 4.77 -8.15 -4.89
CA ASP A 13 4.90 -7.92 -6.34
C ASP A 13 6.24 -8.34 -6.91
N HIS A 14 7.33 -8.11 -6.16
CA HIS A 14 8.66 -8.42 -6.66
C HIS A 14 8.96 -9.92 -6.72
N ILE A 15 8.22 -10.78 -6.03
CA ILE A 15 8.25 -12.23 -6.25
C ILE A 15 7.72 -12.53 -7.66
N ALA A 16 6.60 -11.91 -8.04
CA ALA A 16 6.06 -12.03 -9.39
C ALA A 16 6.98 -11.39 -10.44
N THR A 17 7.66 -10.29 -10.12
CA THR A 17 8.68 -9.67 -11.00
C THR A 17 9.79 -10.67 -11.34
N LEU A 18 10.31 -11.42 -10.37
CA LEU A 18 11.32 -12.47 -10.61
C LEU A 18 10.78 -13.58 -11.53
N ARG A 19 9.54 -14.02 -11.33
CA ARG A 19 8.86 -14.98 -12.21
C ARG A 19 8.78 -14.46 -13.64
N GLN A 20 8.32 -13.23 -13.81
CA GLN A 20 8.10 -12.62 -15.13
C GLN A 20 9.41 -12.30 -15.86
N ALA A 21 10.51 -12.09 -15.15
CA ALA A 21 11.84 -11.88 -15.76
C ALA A 21 12.28 -13.07 -16.64
N ARG A 22 11.77 -14.28 -16.37
CA ARG A 22 12.04 -15.50 -17.13
C ARG A 22 10.82 -16.04 -17.89
N GLY A 23 9.61 -15.56 -17.60
CA GLY A 23 8.37 -16.07 -18.18
C GLY A 23 8.08 -17.53 -17.82
N VAL A 24 8.38 -17.92 -16.58
CA VAL A 24 8.19 -19.29 -16.04
C VAL A 24 7.16 -19.28 -14.92
N ALA A 25 6.85 -20.45 -14.33
CA ALA A 25 5.83 -20.55 -13.28
C ALA A 25 6.36 -20.28 -11.86
N TYR A 26 7.64 -19.98 -11.70
CA TYR A 26 8.28 -19.77 -10.39
C TYR A 26 9.19 -18.53 -10.39
N PRO A 27 9.45 -17.90 -9.20
CA PRO A 27 8.80 -18.19 -7.92
C PRO A 27 7.30 -17.87 -7.97
N ASP A 28 6.49 -18.64 -7.21
CA ASP A 28 5.05 -18.44 -7.12
C ASP A 28 4.75 -17.36 -6.06
N PRO A 29 4.14 -16.21 -6.39
CA PRO A 29 3.82 -15.16 -5.43
C PRO A 29 2.82 -15.63 -4.36
N VAL A 30 1.92 -16.57 -4.68
CA VAL A 30 0.99 -17.14 -3.69
C VAL A 30 1.73 -17.95 -2.63
N ALA A 31 2.71 -18.76 -3.03
CA ALA A 31 3.55 -19.47 -2.07
C ALA A 31 4.37 -18.49 -1.21
N GLY A 32 4.86 -17.40 -1.80
CA GLY A 32 5.54 -16.33 -1.07
C GLY A 32 4.64 -15.65 -0.05
N ALA A 33 3.39 -15.35 -0.40
CA ALA A 33 2.41 -14.78 0.51
C ALA A 33 2.18 -15.65 1.75
N LEU A 34 2.03 -16.96 1.57
CA LEU A 34 1.86 -17.88 2.71
C LEU A 34 3.09 -17.94 3.62
N ILE A 35 4.30 -17.79 3.07
CA ILE A 35 5.52 -17.67 3.88
C ILE A 35 5.50 -16.36 4.66
N CYS A 36 5.08 -15.24 4.05
CA CYS A 36 4.96 -13.95 4.74
C CYS A 36 3.95 -14.01 5.89
N GLU A 37 2.78 -14.63 5.70
CA GLU A 37 1.79 -14.84 6.77
C GLU A 37 2.38 -15.64 7.94
N GLN A 38 3.06 -16.75 7.64
CA GLN A 38 3.70 -17.60 8.66
C GLN A 38 4.83 -16.87 9.40
N ALA A 39 5.45 -15.90 8.78
CA ALA A 39 6.52 -15.09 9.36
C ALA A 39 6.01 -13.89 10.18
N GLY A 40 4.69 -13.64 10.21
CA GLY A 40 4.08 -12.62 11.05
C GLY A 40 3.54 -11.39 10.32
N ALA A 41 3.41 -11.43 8.99
CA ALA A 41 2.71 -10.37 8.24
C ALA A 41 1.24 -10.28 8.68
N ASP A 42 0.75 -9.07 8.96
CA ASP A 42 -0.64 -8.79 9.33
C ASP A 42 -1.56 -8.69 8.10
N GLY A 43 -0.99 -8.46 6.92
CA GLY A 43 -1.67 -8.41 5.65
C GLY A 43 -0.74 -8.66 4.47
N ILE A 44 -1.33 -9.04 3.35
CA ILE A 44 -0.61 -9.24 2.08
C ILE A 44 -1.11 -8.22 1.07
N THR A 45 -0.18 -7.43 0.54
CA THR A 45 -0.44 -6.45 -0.51
C THR A 45 0.08 -6.98 -1.85
N LEU A 46 -0.71 -6.80 -2.90
CA LEU A 46 -0.32 -7.09 -4.27
C LEU A 46 -0.94 -6.10 -5.23
N HIS A 47 -0.21 -5.69 -6.26
CA HIS A 47 -0.66 -4.72 -7.25
C HIS A 47 -0.97 -5.40 -8.58
N LEU A 48 -2.26 -5.51 -8.90
CA LEU A 48 -2.69 -5.92 -10.23
C LEU A 48 -2.70 -4.71 -11.16
N ARG A 49 -1.58 -4.50 -11.84
CA ARG A 49 -1.45 -3.39 -12.80
C ARG A 49 -2.24 -3.64 -14.07
N GLU A 50 -2.70 -2.56 -14.72
CA GLU A 50 -3.37 -2.64 -16.03
C GLU A 50 -2.51 -3.39 -17.09
N ASP A 51 -1.19 -3.22 -17.04
CA ASP A 51 -0.25 -3.85 -17.99
C ASP A 51 0.20 -5.27 -17.60
N ARG A 52 -0.23 -5.79 -16.43
CA ARG A 52 0.10 -7.14 -15.94
C ARG A 52 1.60 -7.45 -15.94
N ARG A 53 2.48 -6.45 -15.74
CA ARG A 53 3.93 -6.65 -15.83
C ARG A 53 4.52 -7.60 -14.79
N HIS A 54 3.82 -7.85 -13.68
CA HIS A 54 4.24 -8.78 -12.62
C HIS A 54 3.07 -9.65 -12.14
N ILE A 55 2.23 -9.19 -11.24
CA ILE A 55 1.04 -9.92 -10.78
C ILE A 55 0.09 -10.13 -11.95
N GLN A 56 -0.45 -11.35 -12.05
CA GLN A 56 -1.43 -11.77 -13.04
C GLN A 56 -2.80 -11.96 -12.38
N ASP A 57 -3.87 -11.93 -13.18
CA ASP A 57 -5.24 -12.15 -12.68
C ASP A 57 -5.36 -13.46 -11.87
N ASP A 58 -4.75 -14.56 -12.37
CA ASP A 58 -4.76 -15.86 -11.69
C ASP A 58 -4.11 -15.80 -10.30
N ASP A 59 -3.05 -15.01 -10.11
CA ASP A 59 -2.41 -14.82 -8.79
C ASP A 59 -3.40 -14.25 -7.77
N VAL A 60 -4.18 -13.25 -8.20
CA VAL A 60 -5.19 -12.57 -7.36
C VAL A 60 -6.28 -13.56 -6.93
N TYR A 61 -6.85 -14.30 -7.88
CA TYR A 61 -7.90 -15.29 -7.60
C TYR A 61 -7.40 -16.49 -6.78
N ARG A 62 -6.16 -16.91 -6.97
CA ARG A 62 -5.53 -17.99 -6.19
C ARG A 62 -5.25 -17.55 -4.77
N LEU A 63 -4.68 -16.35 -4.61
CA LEU A 63 -4.38 -15.80 -3.28
C LEU A 63 -5.65 -15.62 -2.46
N ALA A 64 -6.71 -15.07 -3.04
CA ALA A 64 -7.98 -14.85 -2.36
C ALA A 64 -8.61 -16.14 -1.77
N LYS A 65 -8.26 -17.32 -2.31
CA LYS A 65 -8.77 -18.62 -1.83
C LYS A 65 -7.98 -19.20 -0.67
N VAL A 66 -6.74 -18.75 -0.45
CA VAL A 66 -5.82 -19.40 0.50
C VAL A 66 -5.31 -18.48 1.59
N ILE A 67 -5.40 -17.16 1.39
CA ILE A 67 -4.96 -16.17 2.38
C ILE A 67 -5.82 -16.25 3.65
N THR A 68 -5.18 -16.13 4.80
CA THR A 68 -5.83 -16.14 6.12
C THR A 68 -5.77 -14.79 6.82
N THR A 69 -4.86 -13.93 6.40
CA THR A 69 -4.77 -12.53 6.81
C THR A 69 -5.61 -11.63 5.89
N ARG A 70 -5.35 -10.33 5.88
CA ARG A 70 -6.04 -9.37 5.02
C ARG A 70 -5.35 -9.26 3.67
N MET A 71 -6.11 -9.40 2.60
CA MET A 71 -5.67 -9.10 1.25
C MET A 71 -5.91 -7.62 0.96
N ASN A 72 -4.85 -6.88 0.61
CA ASN A 72 -4.90 -5.52 0.10
C ASN A 72 -4.56 -5.53 -1.40
N LEU A 73 -5.56 -5.31 -2.25
CA LEU A 73 -5.38 -5.29 -3.70
C LEU A 73 -5.13 -3.85 -4.17
N GLU A 74 -3.88 -3.56 -4.56
CA GLU A 74 -3.55 -2.30 -5.22
C GLU A 74 -3.96 -2.35 -6.68
N MET A 75 -4.59 -1.27 -7.17
CA MET A 75 -5.05 -1.18 -8.54
C MET A 75 -5.33 0.26 -8.99
N ALA A 76 -5.29 0.48 -10.31
CA ALA A 76 -5.78 1.73 -10.90
C ALA A 76 -7.31 1.84 -10.77
N VAL A 77 -7.82 3.07 -10.77
CA VAL A 77 -9.27 3.33 -10.73
C VAL A 77 -9.84 3.17 -12.15
N THR A 78 -9.98 1.95 -12.64
CA THR A 78 -10.60 1.65 -13.94
C THR A 78 -11.81 0.72 -13.77
N ASP A 79 -12.74 0.77 -14.73
CA ASP A 79 -13.94 -0.08 -14.67
C ASP A 79 -13.57 -1.57 -14.69
N GLU A 80 -12.51 -1.97 -15.42
CA GLU A 80 -11.98 -3.34 -15.46
C GLU A 80 -11.49 -3.77 -14.06
N MET A 81 -10.61 -2.96 -13.44
CA MET A 81 -10.04 -3.29 -12.14
C MET A 81 -11.10 -3.33 -11.03
N VAL A 82 -12.04 -2.39 -11.07
CA VAL A 82 -13.17 -2.39 -10.13
C VAL A 82 -14.04 -3.63 -10.29
N ALA A 83 -14.29 -4.08 -11.53
CA ALA A 83 -15.04 -5.31 -11.78
C ALA A 83 -14.33 -6.55 -11.22
N ILE A 84 -13.00 -6.67 -11.42
CA ILE A 84 -12.19 -7.75 -10.85
C ILE A 84 -12.25 -7.71 -9.31
N ALA A 85 -12.06 -6.55 -8.70
CA ALA A 85 -12.13 -6.41 -7.25
C ALA A 85 -13.52 -6.74 -6.69
N CYS A 86 -14.60 -6.36 -7.37
CA CYS A 86 -15.97 -6.73 -6.99
C CYS A 86 -16.23 -8.24 -7.08
N ASP A 87 -15.56 -8.96 -7.97
CA ASP A 87 -15.65 -10.41 -8.11
C ASP A 87 -14.82 -11.13 -7.04
N VAL A 88 -13.58 -10.69 -6.84
CA VAL A 88 -12.63 -11.26 -5.87
C VAL A 88 -13.03 -10.96 -4.42
N LYS A 89 -13.58 -9.77 -4.16
CA LYS A 89 -13.97 -9.24 -2.83
C LYS A 89 -12.83 -9.31 -1.82
N PRO A 90 -11.68 -8.68 -2.10
CA PRO A 90 -10.61 -8.61 -1.11
C PRO A 90 -11.06 -7.82 0.12
N ALA A 91 -10.40 -8.02 1.27
CA ALA A 91 -10.67 -7.22 2.47
C ALA A 91 -10.47 -5.72 2.19
N TRP A 92 -9.40 -5.39 1.46
CA TRP A 92 -9.02 -4.03 1.09
C TRP A 92 -8.71 -3.88 -0.39
N VAL A 93 -9.06 -2.74 -0.93
CA VAL A 93 -8.53 -2.20 -2.19
C VAL A 93 -7.78 -0.92 -1.87
N CYS A 94 -6.56 -0.77 -2.40
CA CYS A 94 -5.85 0.49 -2.39
C CYS A 94 -5.80 1.06 -3.81
N PHE A 95 -6.41 2.22 -4.03
CA PHE A 95 -6.31 2.90 -5.32
C PHE A 95 -4.98 3.62 -5.44
N VAL A 96 -4.21 3.24 -6.46
CA VAL A 96 -2.90 3.81 -6.79
C VAL A 96 -2.89 4.39 -8.20
N PRO A 97 -2.06 5.41 -8.48
CA PRO A 97 -1.93 5.93 -9.84
C PRO A 97 -1.05 5.02 -10.68
N GLU A 98 -1.42 4.79 -11.95
CA GLU A 98 -0.59 4.06 -12.92
C GLU A 98 -0.23 4.92 -14.14
N LYS A 99 -1.04 5.93 -14.45
CA LYS A 99 -0.83 6.84 -15.56
C LYS A 99 -0.44 8.23 -15.08
N ARG A 100 0.32 8.95 -15.91
CA ARG A 100 0.81 10.28 -15.57
C ARG A 100 -0.30 11.28 -15.25
N GLN A 101 -1.49 11.12 -15.82
CA GLN A 101 -2.65 11.99 -15.57
C GLN A 101 -3.34 11.71 -14.22
N GLU A 102 -3.00 10.62 -13.56
CA GLU A 102 -3.57 10.21 -12.27
C GLU A 102 -2.68 10.64 -11.09
N LEU A 103 -1.46 11.12 -11.40
CA LEU A 103 -0.45 11.51 -10.44
C LEU A 103 -0.63 12.95 -9.96
N THR A 104 -0.33 13.17 -8.68
CA THR A 104 0.07 14.47 -8.17
C THR A 104 1.52 14.81 -8.59
N THR A 105 2.05 15.94 -8.16
CA THR A 105 3.45 16.32 -8.42
C THR A 105 4.49 15.41 -7.79
N GLU A 106 4.14 14.72 -6.71
CA GLU A 106 5.06 13.89 -5.92
C GLU A 106 4.87 12.39 -6.13
N GLY A 107 3.79 11.96 -6.73
CA GLY A 107 3.57 10.57 -7.13
C GLY A 107 2.37 9.86 -6.50
N GLY A 108 1.63 10.50 -5.59
CA GLY A 108 0.36 9.99 -5.07
C GLY A 108 -0.79 10.12 -6.08
N LEU A 109 -1.92 9.48 -5.78
CA LEU A 109 -3.15 9.60 -6.56
C LEU A 109 -3.74 11.01 -6.41
N ASP A 110 -4.02 11.68 -7.52
CA ASP A 110 -4.78 12.93 -7.51
C ASP A 110 -6.27 12.68 -7.28
N VAL A 111 -6.66 12.63 -6.02
CA VAL A 111 -8.05 12.37 -5.60
C VAL A 111 -8.97 13.52 -6.00
N ILE A 112 -8.48 14.75 -5.93
CA ILE A 112 -9.26 15.96 -6.27
C ILE A 112 -9.61 15.95 -7.76
N GLY A 113 -8.61 15.74 -8.63
CA GLY A 113 -8.80 15.72 -10.07
C GLY A 113 -9.65 14.53 -10.55
N ASN A 114 -9.61 13.41 -9.83
CA ASN A 114 -10.30 12.17 -10.19
C ASN A 114 -11.55 11.87 -9.33
N GLN A 115 -12.04 12.84 -8.55
CA GLN A 115 -13.05 12.65 -7.50
C GLN A 115 -14.30 11.89 -7.95
N HIS A 116 -14.84 12.16 -9.14
CA HIS A 116 -16.07 11.51 -9.61
C HIS A 116 -15.87 10.02 -9.93
N LYS A 117 -14.72 9.68 -10.50
CA LYS A 117 -14.35 8.31 -10.82
C LYS A 117 -14.10 7.50 -9.53
N ILE A 118 -13.36 8.08 -8.59
CA ILE A 118 -13.03 7.47 -7.31
C ILE A 118 -14.29 7.26 -6.46
N ALA A 119 -15.16 8.27 -6.33
CA ALA A 119 -16.42 8.15 -5.58
C ALA A 119 -17.29 6.98 -6.06
N ARG A 120 -17.45 6.84 -7.40
CA ARG A 120 -18.20 5.75 -8.00
C ARG A 120 -17.58 4.39 -7.69
N ALA A 121 -16.25 4.28 -7.78
CA ALA A 121 -15.53 3.05 -7.50
C ALA A 121 -15.62 2.66 -6.00
N ILE A 122 -15.45 3.60 -5.08
CA ILE A 122 -15.64 3.37 -3.64
C ILE A 122 -17.05 2.82 -3.37
N GLN A 123 -18.08 3.46 -3.92
CA GLN A 123 -19.47 3.02 -3.72
C GLN A 123 -19.68 1.58 -4.22
N GLN A 124 -19.11 1.19 -5.37
CA GLN A 124 -19.25 -0.17 -5.90
C GLN A 124 -18.54 -1.20 -5.01
N LEU A 125 -17.34 -0.89 -4.51
CA LEU A 125 -16.59 -1.77 -3.62
C LEU A 125 -17.26 -1.93 -2.25
N HIS A 126 -17.79 -0.84 -1.68
CA HIS A 126 -18.56 -0.90 -0.44
C HIS A 126 -19.81 -1.80 -0.57
N GLN A 127 -20.48 -1.82 -1.73
CA GLN A 127 -21.64 -2.70 -1.96
C GLN A 127 -21.31 -4.19 -1.86
N VAL A 128 -20.05 -4.58 -2.13
CA VAL A 128 -19.59 -5.98 -2.01
C VAL A 128 -18.85 -6.25 -0.69
N GLY A 129 -18.75 -5.26 0.20
CA GLY A 129 -18.13 -5.38 1.52
C GLY A 129 -16.62 -5.17 1.55
N THR A 130 -16.01 -4.66 0.47
CA THR A 130 -14.60 -4.32 0.38
C THR A 130 -14.35 -2.91 0.89
N GLN A 131 -13.38 -2.73 1.79
CA GLN A 131 -12.92 -1.43 2.27
C GLN A 131 -11.94 -0.79 1.28
N VAL A 132 -11.89 0.55 1.27
CA VAL A 132 -11.07 1.29 0.29
C VAL A 132 -10.07 2.22 0.96
N SER A 133 -8.82 2.09 0.56
CA SER A 133 -7.71 2.99 0.84
C SER A 133 -7.34 3.81 -0.41
N LEU A 134 -6.81 5.01 -0.20
CA LEU A 134 -6.31 5.87 -1.28
C LEU A 134 -4.83 6.18 -1.03
N PHE A 135 -3.96 5.82 -1.98
CA PHE A 135 -2.53 6.11 -1.93
C PHE A 135 -2.27 7.55 -2.35
N ILE A 136 -2.00 8.43 -1.41
CA ILE A 136 -1.91 9.88 -1.61
C ILE A 136 -0.61 10.46 -1.05
N ASP A 137 -0.19 11.60 -1.58
CA ASP A 137 0.84 12.40 -0.92
C ASP A 137 0.31 12.99 0.41
N PRO A 138 1.20 13.30 1.38
CA PRO A 138 0.81 13.87 2.67
C PRO A 138 0.36 15.35 2.52
N GLU A 139 -0.63 15.60 1.65
CA GLU A 139 -1.24 16.87 1.34
C GLU A 139 -2.63 16.99 1.97
N LEU A 140 -2.85 18.01 2.81
CA LEU A 140 -4.09 18.15 3.58
C LEU A 140 -5.33 18.19 2.68
N ALA A 141 -5.25 18.83 1.52
CA ALA A 141 -6.37 18.90 0.58
C ALA A 141 -6.73 17.53 -0.03
N GLN A 142 -5.75 16.66 -0.27
CA GLN A 142 -5.99 15.29 -0.73
C GLN A 142 -6.63 14.44 0.39
N ILE A 143 -6.20 14.64 1.65
CA ILE A 143 -6.77 13.98 2.82
C ILE A 143 -8.23 14.39 3.00
N ASP A 144 -8.53 15.70 3.01
CA ASP A 144 -9.89 16.21 3.15
C ASP A 144 -10.81 15.68 2.04
N LYS A 145 -10.30 15.61 0.81
CA LYS A 145 -11.03 15.03 -0.30
C LYS A 145 -11.28 13.52 -0.12
N SER A 146 -10.30 12.75 0.33
CA SER A 146 -10.43 11.32 0.60
C SER A 146 -11.52 11.06 1.66
N ILE A 147 -11.54 11.86 2.72
CA ILE A 147 -12.59 11.82 3.75
C ILE A 147 -13.97 12.13 3.17
N ALA A 148 -14.06 13.18 2.35
CA ALA A 148 -15.32 13.59 1.71
C ALA A 148 -15.86 12.55 0.72
N LEU A 149 -15.01 11.70 0.16
CA LEU A 149 -15.39 10.57 -0.69
C LEU A 149 -15.66 9.28 0.08
N GLU A 150 -15.68 9.35 1.42
CA GLU A 150 -15.95 8.21 2.32
C GLU A 150 -14.93 7.07 2.21
N ALA A 151 -13.64 7.38 1.90
CA ALA A 151 -12.58 6.40 2.02
C ALA A 151 -12.48 5.88 3.47
N ASP A 152 -12.19 4.58 3.62
CA ASP A 152 -12.01 3.92 4.93
C ASP A 152 -10.59 4.14 5.47
N ALA A 153 -9.63 4.26 4.57
CA ALA A 153 -8.23 4.53 4.88
C ALA A 153 -7.59 5.45 3.84
N ILE A 154 -6.46 6.01 4.22
CA ILE A 154 -5.48 6.59 3.31
C ILE A 154 -4.14 5.92 3.53
N GLU A 155 -3.33 5.82 2.47
CA GLU A 155 -1.93 5.43 2.56
C GLU A 155 -1.06 6.61 2.15
N LEU A 156 -0.27 7.12 3.08
CA LEU A 156 0.62 8.25 2.83
C LEU A 156 1.87 7.78 2.08
N HIS A 157 2.12 8.40 0.93
CA HIS A 157 3.30 8.16 0.10
C HIS A 157 4.56 8.63 0.81
N THR A 158 5.48 7.72 1.13
CA THR A 158 6.75 8.02 1.82
C THR A 158 7.95 8.08 0.89
N GLY A 159 7.75 8.14 -0.43
CA GLY A 159 8.83 8.13 -1.42
C GLY A 159 9.81 9.28 -1.29
N ALA A 160 9.33 10.52 -1.11
CA ALA A 160 10.18 11.68 -0.91
C ALA A 160 11.07 11.53 0.35
N TYR A 161 10.50 11.02 1.44
CA TYR A 161 11.24 10.68 2.65
C TYR A 161 12.34 9.65 2.38
N ALA A 162 12.00 8.56 1.70
CA ALA A 162 12.94 7.49 1.36
C ALA A 162 14.09 7.99 0.47
N ASP A 163 13.79 8.83 -0.53
CA ASP A 163 14.78 9.44 -1.40
C ASP A 163 15.74 10.37 -0.64
N TYR A 164 15.23 11.14 0.33
CA TYR A 164 16.08 11.97 1.17
C TYR A 164 16.96 11.15 2.12
N CYS A 165 16.47 9.99 2.60
CA CYS A 165 17.29 9.05 3.36
C CYS A 165 18.46 8.51 2.51
N LEU A 166 18.21 8.11 1.26
CA LEU A 166 19.25 7.66 0.33
C LEU A 166 20.29 8.75 0.03
N GLN A 167 19.85 10.02 -0.01
CA GLN A 167 20.73 11.18 -0.21
C GLN A 167 21.45 11.62 1.07
N HIS A 168 21.12 11.04 2.24
CA HIS A 168 21.60 11.44 3.57
C HIS A 168 21.32 12.92 3.91
N ASP A 169 20.25 13.51 3.36
CA ASP A 169 19.86 14.93 3.59
C ASP A 169 19.02 15.05 4.86
N GLN A 170 19.69 15.21 6.00
CA GLN A 170 19.05 15.27 7.32
C GLN A 170 18.03 16.42 7.47
N VAL A 171 18.22 17.53 6.77
CA VAL A 171 17.30 18.67 6.80
C VAL A 171 15.99 18.31 6.14
N LYS A 172 16.06 17.73 4.93
CA LYS A 172 14.87 17.29 4.18
C LYS A 172 14.18 16.11 4.86
N ILE A 173 14.94 15.15 5.40
CA ILE A 173 14.39 14.03 6.20
C ILE A 173 13.54 14.58 7.36
N SER A 174 14.08 15.49 8.16
CA SER A 174 13.36 16.07 9.31
C SER A 174 12.13 16.87 8.91
N HIS A 175 12.20 17.58 7.79
CA HIS A 175 11.08 18.32 7.22
C HIS A 175 9.96 17.37 6.78
N GLU A 176 10.31 16.28 6.07
CA GLU A 176 9.33 15.35 5.55
C GLU A 176 8.66 14.51 6.67
N ILE A 177 9.40 14.10 7.69
CA ILE A 177 8.82 13.49 8.90
C ILE A 177 7.80 14.44 9.55
N THR A 178 8.11 15.73 9.64
CA THR A 178 7.20 16.73 10.19
C THR A 178 5.94 16.87 9.32
N ARG A 179 6.10 16.86 8.01
CA ARG A 179 4.99 16.91 7.04
C ARG A 179 4.06 15.71 7.20
N ILE A 180 4.62 14.48 7.26
CA ILE A 180 3.85 13.25 7.48
C ILE A 180 3.13 13.29 8.83
N LYS A 181 3.80 13.68 9.92
CA LYS A 181 3.17 13.84 11.24
C LYS A 181 2.00 14.82 11.22
N THR A 182 2.15 15.93 10.51
CA THR A 182 1.08 16.93 10.34
C THR A 182 -0.11 16.34 9.60
N ALA A 183 0.14 15.57 8.51
CA ALA A 183 -0.87 14.88 7.74
C ALA A 183 -1.65 13.86 8.57
N VAL A 184 -0.96 13.02 9.35
CA VAL A 184 -1.57 12.03 10.26
C VAL A 184 -2.45 12.74 11.31
N THR A 185 -1.92 13.78 11.95
CA THR A 185 -2.66 14.56 12.95
C THR A 185 -3.92 15.17 12.34
N HIS A 186 -3.81 15.78 11.16
CA HIS A 186 -4.94 16.37 10.45
C HIS A 186 -6.00 15.34 10.11
N ALA A 187 -5.60 14.18 9.57
CA ALA A 187 -6.49 13.09 9.21
C ALA A 187 -7.36 12.65 10.41
N HIS A 188 -6.74 12.40 11.56
CA HIS A 188 -7.46 11.98 12.77
C HIS A 188 -8.31 13.08 13.39
N GLN A 189 -7.91 14.35 13.29
CA GLN A 189 -8.75 15.49 13.72
C GLN A 189 -9.99 15.65 12.85
N ALA A 190 -9.86 15.43 11.53
CA ALA A 190 -10.96 15.56 10.58
C ALA A 190 -11.92 14.35 10.63
N LYS A 191 -11.39 13.14 10.79
CA LYS A 191 -12.17 11.89 10.89
C LYS A 191 -11.42 10.88 11.77
N ALA A 192 -11.77 10.82 13.05
CA ALA A 192 -11.10 9.95 14.03
C ALA A 192 -11.11 8.46 13.69
N SER A 193 -12.05 8.00 12.86
CA SER A 193 -12.14 6.61 12.39
C SER A 193 -11.39 6.33 11.10
N LEU A 194 -10.75 7.33 10.47
CA LEU A 194 -9.95 7.13 9.26
C LEU A 194 -8.67 6.39 9.64
N LEU A 195 -8.41 5.27 8.99
CA LEU A 195 -7.13 4.58 9.14
C LEU A 195 -6.07 5.30 8.28
N VAL A 196 -4.88 5.47 8.85
CA VAL A 196 -3.76 6.12 8.17
C VAL A 196 -2.62 5.12 8.07
N ASN A 197 -2.36 4.65 6.86
CA ASN A 197 -1.25 3.79 6.52
C ASN A 197 -0.10 4.62 5.94
N ALA A 198 1.08 4.03 5.81
CA ALA A 198 2.21 4.64 5.12
C ALA A 198 2.99 3.57 4.34
N GLY A 199 3.51 3.94 3.18
CA GLY A 199 4.23 3.02 2.32
C GLY A 199 5.04 3.70 1.23
N HIS A 200 5.77 2.89 0.51
CA HIS A 200 6.66 3.21 -0.58
C HIS A 200 8.07 3.68 -0.15
N GLY A 201 9.06 2.89 -0.51
CA GLY A 201 10.48 3.19 -0.27
C GLY A 201 10.98 2.93 1.14
N LEU A 202 10.14 2.38 2.02
CA LEU A 202 10.54 2.01 3.38
C LEU A 202 11.45 0.78 3.37
N THR A 203 12.49 0.84 4.21
CA THR A 203 13.51 -0.20 4.40
C THR A 203 13.77 -0.37 5.89
N ARG A 204 14.51 -1.40 6.29
CA ARG A 204 14.94 -1.61 7.69
C ARG A 204 15.73 -0.42 8.26
N ASP A 205 16.47 0.31 7.39
CA ASP A 205 17.32 1.42 7.83
C ASP A 205 16.54 2.74 8.02
N ASN A 206 15.35 2.87 7.41
CA ASN A 206 14.61 4.12 7.43
C ASN A 206 13.19 4.01 8.01
N VAL A 207 12.68 2.81 8.29
CA VAL A 207 11.28 2.59 8.70
C VAL A 207 10.97 3.14 10.10
N ALA A 208 11.91 3.05 11.05
CA ALA A 208 11.65 3.36 12.46
C ALA A 208 11.08 4.78 12.70
N PRO A 209 11.60 5.87 12.10
CA PRO A 209 11.03 7.20 12.29
C PRO A 209 9.58 7.36 11.79
N ILE A 210 9.15 6.54 10.84
CA ILE A 210 7.77 6.52 10.33
C ILE A 210 6.90 5.64 11.24
N ALA A 211 7.38 4.48 11.65
CA ALA A 211 6.69 3.60 12.58
C ALA A 211 6.42 4.26 13.95
N ASP A 212 7.30 5.16 14.37
CA ASP A 212 7.17 5.91 15.63
C ASP A 212 6.18 7.09 15.55
N ILE A 213 5.55 7.33 14.39
CA ILE A 213 4.52 8.38 14.28
C ILE A 213 3.22 7.85 14.89
N ASP A 214 2.80 8.45 16.00
CA ASP A 214 1.53 8.11 16.64
C ASP A 214 0.35 8.32 15.67
N GLY A 215 -0.48 7.28 15.51
CA GLY A 215 -1.62 7.29 14.60
C GLY A 215 -1.38 6.63 13.25
N ILE A 216 -0.17 6.16 12.93
CA ILE A 216 0.02 5.25 11.79
C ILE A 216 -0.56 3.88 12.17
N HIS A 217 -1.45 3.36 11.32
CA HIS A 217 -2.14 2.10 11.53
C HIS A 217 -1.37 0.91 10.93
N GLU A 218 -0.85 1.06 9.72
CA GLU A 218 -0.17 -0.01 8.99
C GLU A 218 0.97 0.55 8.13
N LEU A 219 2.02 -0.24 7.98
CA LEU A 219 3.13 0.02 7.05
C LEU A 219 3.08 -1.00 5.91
N ASN A 220 3.03 -0.52 4.65
CA ASN A 220 3.09 -1.37 3.47
C ASN A 220 4.52 -1.37 2.90
N ILE A 221 5.20 -2.52 2.98
CA ILE A 221 6.60 -2.68 2.58
C ILE A 221 6.73 -3.85 1.59
N GLY A 222 7.35 -3.58 0.44
CA GLY A 222 7.52 -4.60 -0.59
C GLY A 222 8.97 -4.80 -1.00
N HIS A 223 9.51 -3.89 -1.80
CA HIS A 223 10.82 -4.05 -2.44
C HIS A 223 11.92 -4.41 -1.44
N ALA A 224 12.01 -3.75 -0.31
CA ALA A 224 13.07 -3.98 0.69
C ALA A 224 13.02 -5.41 1.25
N ILE A 225 11.84 -5.89 1.65
CA ILE A 225 11.66 -7.24 2.19
C ILE A 225 12.06 -8.30 1.14
N ILE A 226 11.63 -8.14 -0.11
CA ILE A 226 11.96 -9.10 -1.17
C ILE A 226 13.45 -9.02 -1.53
N ALA A 227 14.06 -7.85 -1.52
CA ALA A 227 15.50 -7.68 -1.75
C ALA A 227 16.33 -8.35 -0.63
N ASP A 228 15.99 -8.11 0.64
CA ASP A 228 16.65 -8.73 1.78
C ASP A 228 16.48 -10.26 1.77
N SER A 229 15.33 -10.76 1.30
CA SER A 229 15.05 -12.19 1.22
C SER A 229 16.03 -12.97 0.32
N VAL A 230 16.67 -12.30 -0.62
CA VAL A 230 17.72 -12.91 -1.48
C VAL A 230 18.93 -13.38 -0.65
N PHE A 231 19.20 -12.70 0.48
CA PHE A 231 20.38 -12.97 1.31
C PHE A 231 20.04 -13.78 2.58
N MET A 232 18.86 -13.57 3.16
CA MET A 232 18.50 -14.18 4.44
C MET A 232 17.31 -15.16 4.37
N GLY A 233 16.64 -15.22 3.22
CA GLY A 233 15.39 -15.96 3.07
C GLY A 233 14.16 -15.12 3.45
N LEU A 234 13.00 -15.43 2.84
CA LEU A 234 11.80 -14.60 2.94
C LEU A 234 11.23 -14.54 4.37
N SER A 235 11.20 -15.66 5.07
CA SER A 235 10.68 -15.69 6.46
C SER A 235 11.49 -14.80 7.39
N GLU A 236 12.81 -14.84 7.32
CA GLU A 236 13.69 -13.99 8.13
C GLU A 236 13.54 -12.52 7.75
N ALA A 237 13.45 -12.23 6.44
CA ALA A 237 13.29 -10.85 5.96
C ALA A 237 11.99 -10.19 6.42
N VAL A 238 10.92 -10.96 6.62
CA VAL A 238 9.64 -10.47 7.15
C VAL A 238 9.71 -10.27 8.66
N SER A 239 10.37 -11.19 9.38
CA SER A 239 10.42 -11.17 10.86
C SER A 239 11.41 -10.15 11.43
N ALA A 240 12.36 -9.66 10.61
CA ALA A 240 13.46 -8.79 11.01
C ALA A 240 13.09 -7.32 11.03
#